data_f0c04f77663d638269ee0f0482479708
#
_entry.id   f0c04f77663d638269ee0f0482479708
#
_cell.length_a   1.000
_cell.length_b   1.000
_cell.length_c   1.000
_cell.angle_alpha   90.00
_cell.angle_beta   90.00
_cell.angle_gamma   90.00
#
_symmetry.space_group_name_H-M   'P 1'
#
loop_
_entity.id
_entity.type
_entity.pdbx_description
1 polymer ?
#
loop_
_entity_poly.entity_id
_entity_poly.type
_entity_poly.pdbx_seq_one_letter_code
_entity_poly.pdbx_strand_id
1 'polypeptide(L)'
;MIFNLLIVDDEAPIRKGLSEYIKWEDYDCKVVATANNGEDAITKINENDINIVLTDVKMPLLDGIGLAKYIHENRPDIAVIILSGYSEFEYARSAIQYHVSQYLLKPASKDQVIAAIKEVCEKIVTSKSNTRIKESELAFLKDQLFQQLTDSNVIDEEKQKKIDSFNLDFSHFYVAAFQLPKDFNEFSKLKDIVKDQQIESHCFRYNNMVLTAYFCDQNSYIGPI
;
A
#
# COMPACT_ATOMS: atom_id res chain seq x y z
N MET A 1 11.67 6.79 9.05
CA MET A 1 10.22 6.46 9.02
C MET A 1 9.96 5.62 10.24
N ILE A 2 8.97 5.95 11.07
CA ILE A 2 8.67 5.15 12.29
C ILE A 2 7.51 4.21 11.97
N PHE A 3 7.68 2.92 12.29
CA PHE A 3 6.68 1.89 12.10
C PHE A 3 5.89 1.63 13.38
N ASN A 4 4.58 1.64 13.29
CA ASN A 4 3.68 1.36 14.39
C ASN A 4 3.51 -0.14 14.60
N LEU A 5 3.87 -0.62 15.78
CA LEU A 5 3.88 -2.03 16.17
C LEU A 5 2.73 -2.32 17.12
N LEU A 6 1.97 -3.38 16.83
CA LEU A 6 1.01 -4.02 17.74
C LEU A 6 1.61 -5.33 18.25
N ILE A 7 1.63 -5.52 19.57
CA ILE A 7 2.10 -6.76 20.19
C ILE A 7 0.90 -7.50 20.77
N VAL A 8 0.74 -8.77 20.37
CA VAL A 8 -0.38 -9.63 20.74
C VAL A 8 0.13 -10.92 21.37
N ASP A 9 -0.19 -11.15 22.63
CA ASP A 9 0.19 -12.35 23.35
C ASP A 9 -0.75 -12.46 24.57
N ASP A 10 -1.32 -13.62 24.87
CA ASP A 10 -2.24 -13.79 26.00
C ASP A 10 -1.51 -13.75 27.35
N GLU A 11 -0.22 -14.08 27.38
CA GLU A 11 0.62 -14.01 28.56
C GLU A 11 1.08 -12.58 28.85
N ALA A 12 0.49 -11.94 29.87
CA ALA A 12 0.81 -10.57 30.24
C ALA A 12 2.31 -10.31 30.51
N PRO A 13 3.09 -11.22 31.14
CA PRO A 13 4.53 -11.03 31.30
C PRO A 13 5.31 -10.98 29.97
N ILE A 14 4.96 -11.83 29.00
CA ILE A 14 5.58 -11.86 27.68
C ILE A 14 5.23 -10.59 26.92
N ARG A 15 3.95 -10.25 26.87
CA ARG A 15 3.45 -9.03 26.23
C ARG A 15 4.13 -7.78 26.79
N LYS A 16 4.25 -7.67 28.11
CA LYS A 16 4.96 -6.58 28.78
C LYS A 16 6.45 -6.60 28.47
N GLY A 17 7.07 -7.78 28.47
CA GLY A 17 8.48 -7.95 28.13
C GLY A 17 8.81 -7.44 26.73
N LEU A 18 8.02 -7.80 25.75
CA LEU A 18 8.17 -7.37 24.37
C LEU A 18 7.88 -5.88 24.18
N SER A 19 6.91 -5.31 24.92
CA SER A 19 6.52 -3.91 24.75
C SER A 19 7.41 -2.91 25.50
N GLU A 20 7.96 -3.26 26.68
CA GLU A 20 8.63 -2.31 27.56
C GLU A 20 10.16 -2.50 27.65
N TYR A 21 10.68 -3.76 27.51
CA TYR A 21 12.10 -4.02 27.67
C TYR A 21 12.92 -3.90 26.39
N ILE A 22 12.26 -3.75 25.24
CA ILE A 22 12.89 -3.45 23.99
C ILE A 22 12.67 -1.96 23.70
N LYS A 23 13.76 -1.22 23.49
CA LYS A 23 13.69 0.17 23.02
C LYS A 23 13.43 0.17 21.51
N TRP A 24 12.18 0.06 21.15
CA TRP A 24 11.77 -0.07 19.75
C TRP A 24 12.14 1.15 18.90
N GLU A 25 12.28 2.33 19.52
CA GLU A 25 12.70 3.58 18.88
C GLU A 25 14.10 3.47 18.29
N ASP A 26 15.00 2.65 18.88
CA ASP A 26 16.33 2.39 18.37
C ASP A 26 16.30 1.60 17.03
N TYR A 27 15.15 1.10 16.64
CA TYR A 27 14.91 0.29 15.44
C TYR A 27 13.82 0.87 14.52
N ASP A 28 13.62 2.18 14.59
CA ASP A 28 12.57 2.88 13.82
C ASP A 28 11.14 2.34 14.03
N CYS A 29 10.86 1.77 15.19
CA CYS A 29 9.56 1.21 15.55
C CYS A 29 9.02 1.87 16.81
N LYS A 30 7.69 1.82 16.98
CA LYS A 30 7.00 2.27 18.18
C LYS A 30 5.84 1.31 18.50
N VAL A 31 5.79 0.81 19.71
CA VAL A 31 4.60 0.06 20.19
C VAL A 31 3.48 1.06 20.45
N VAL A 32 2.43 1.01 19.64
CA VAL A 32 1.27 1.91 19.77
C VAL A 32 0.10 1.25 20.47
N ALA A 33 0.05 -0.09 20.47
CA ALA A 33 -0.97 -0.85 21.19
C ALA A 33 -0.45 -2.24 21.57
N THR A 34 -1.13 -2.85 22.55
CA THR A 34 -0.98 -4.26 22.89
C THR A 34 -2.35 -4.91 22.98
N ALA A 35 -2.45 -6.21 22.70
CA ALA A 35 -3.67 -6.97 22.78
C ALA A 35 -3.41 -8.34 23.44
N ASN A 36 -4.44 -8.94 24.05
CA ASN A 36 -4.35 -10.20 24.77
C ASN A 36 -4.94 -11.40 24.00
N ASN A 37 -5.50 -11.17 22.83
CA ASN A 37 -6.01 -12.18 21.90
C ASN A 37 -6.27 -11.53 20.54
N GLY A 38 -6.65 -12.35 19.53
CA GLY A 38 -6.87 -11.88 18.18
C GLY A 38 -8.08 -10.94 18.02
N GLU A 39 -9.15 -11.09 18.82
CA GLU A 39 -10.32 -10.20 18.74
C GLU A 39 -9.99 -8.80 19.27
N ASP A 40 -9.28 -8.71 20.39
CA ASP A 40 -8.76 -7.45 20.92
C ASP A 40 -7.78 -6.81 19.93
N ALA A 41 -6.92 -7.64 19.30
CA ALA A 41 -6.01 -7.16 18.26
C ALA A 41 -6.73 -6.55 17.06
N ILE A 42 -7.82 -7.15 16.57
CA ILE A 42 -8.65 -6.60 15.49
C ILE A 42 -9.23 -5.23 15.90
N THR A 43 -9.71 -5.11 17.13
CA THR A 43 -10.20 -3.82 17.65
C THR A 43 -9.09 -2.77 17.61
N LYS A 44 -7.88 -3.12 18.09
CA LYS A 44 -6.71 -2.21 18.07
C LYS A 44 -6.26 -1.83 16.66
N ILE A 45 -6.33 -2.76 15.69
CA ILE A 45 -6.03 -2.51 14.29
C ILE A 45 -6.99 -1.48 13.69
N ASN A 46 -8.27 -1.53 14.06
CA ASN A 46 -9.28 -0.59 13.56
C ASN A 46 -9.19 0.80 14.20
N GLU A 47 -8.67 0.88 15.42
CA GLU A 47 -8.54 2.13 16.19
C GLU A 47 -7.20 2.86 15.94
N ASN A 48 -6.18 2.17 15.43
CA ASN A 48 -4.83 2.70 15.31
C ASN A 48 -4.27 2.46 13.90
N ASP A 49 -3.33 3.31 13.49
CA ASP A 49 -2.53 3.10 12.29
C ASP A 49 -1.41 2.09 12.61
N ILE A 50 -1.65 0.81 12.33
CA ILE A 50 -0.71 -0.28 12.58
C ILE A 50 0.00 -0.65 11.27
N ASN A 51 1.32 -0.84 11.34
CA ASN A 51 2.14 -1.29 10.20
C ASN A 51 2.60 -2.74 10.37
N ILE A 52 2.87 -3.16 11.62
CA ILE A 52 3.41 -4.48 11.93
C ILE A 52 2.65 -5.06 13.13
N VAL A 53 2.25 -6.31 13.03
CA VAL A 53 1.69 -7.10 14.12
C VAL A 53 2.67 -8.21 14.49
N LEU A 54 3.08 -8.23 15.76
CA LEU A 54 3.85 -9.33 16.35
C LEU A 54 2.90 -10.11 17.26
N THR A 55 2.58 -11.36 16.91
CA THR A 55 1.56 -12.16 17.61
C THR A 55 2.06 -13.53 18.03
N ASP A 56 1.60 -14.00 19.20
CA ASP A 56 1.66 -15.43 19.52
C ASP A 56 0.69 -16.23 18.63
N VAL A 57 0.95 -17.53 18.48
CA VAL A 57 0.03 -18.46 17.79
C VAL A 57 -1.15 -18.81 18.66
N LYS A 58 -0.89 -19.35 19.86
CA LYS A 58 -1.95 -19.90 20.72
C LYS A 58 -2.46 -18.86 21.69
N MET A 59 -3.65 -18.39 21.42
CA MET A 59 -4.36 -17.43 22.28
C MET A 59 -5.84 -17.82 22.34
N PRO A 60 -6.54 -17.43 23.43
CA PRO A 60 -7.99 -17.67 23.56
C PRO A 60 -8.78 -16.83 22.55
N LEU A 61 -10.02 -17.22 22.30
CA LEU A 61 -10.98 -16.58 21.40
C LEU A 61 -10.55 -16.68 19.94
N LEU A 62 -9.71 -15.80 19.48
CA LEU A 62 -9.10 -15.83 18.15
C LEU A 62 -7.59 -15.98 18.28
N ASP A 63 -7.06 -17.06 17.71
CA ASP A 63 -5.63 -17.37 17.71
C ASP A 63 -4.84 -16.52 16.68
N GLY A 64 -3.49 -16.61 16.75
CA GLY A 64 -2.63 -15.82 15.87
C GLY A 64 -2.75 -16.17 14.40
N ILE A 65 -3.15 -17.40 14.06
CA ILE A 65 -3.39 -17.81 12.66
C ILE A 65 -4.70 -17.21 12.17
N GLY A 66 -5.75 -17.23 12.98
CA GLY A 66 -7.02 -16.57 12.68
C GLY A 66 -6.86 -15.06 12.51
N LEU A 67 -6.01 -14.45 13.35
CA LEU A 67 -5.66 -13.03 13.22
C LEU A 67 -4.89 -12.77 11.91
N ALA A 68 -3.92 -13.60 11.56
CA ALA A 68 -3.17 -13.49 10.30
C ALA A 68 -4.09 -13.62 9.08
N LYS A 69 -5.06 -14.56 9.13
CA LYS A 69 -6.09 -14.69 8.09
C LYS A 69 -6.92 -13.41 7.95
N TYR A 70 -7.42 -12.87 9.06
CA TYR A 70 -8.21 -11.62 9.05
C TYR A 70 -7.41 -10.46 8.44
N ILE A 71 -6.14 -10.31 8.83
CA ILE A 71 -5.25 -9.26 8.30
C ILE A 71 -5.02 -9.45 6.80
N HIS A 72 -4.75 -10.67 6.35
CA HIS A 72 -4.57 -10.98 4.94
C HIS A 72 -5.79 -10.60 4.08
N GLU A 73 -7.01 -10.86 4.58
CA GLU A 73 -8.24 -10.60 3.85
C GLU A 73 -8.70 -9.13 3.89
N ASN A 74 -8.43 -8.41 5.00
CA ASN A 74 -9.02 -7.09 5.24
C ASN A 74 -7.98 -5.94 5.30
N ARG A 75 -6.74 -6.23 5.67
CA ARG A 75 -5.66 -5.24 5.87
C ARG A 75 -4.32 -5.77 5.35
N PRO A 76 -4.21 -6.09 4.04
CA PRO A 76 -2.99 -6.64 3.45
C PRO A 76 -1.78 -5.68 3.49
N ASP A 77 -1.99 -4.44 3.89
CA ASP A 77 -0.98 -3.42 4.14
C ASP A 77 -0.20 -3.64 5.45
N ILE A 78 -0.73 -4.47 6.36
CA ILE A 78 -0.12 -4.79 7.66
C ILE A 78 0.73 -6.06 7.55
N ALA A 79 1.98 -5.96 7.94
CA ALA A 79 2.88 -7.11 8.02
C ALA A 79 2.65 -7.90 9.32
N VAL A 80 2.64 -9.23 9.23
CA VAL A 80 2.43 -10.13 10.38
C VAL A 80 3.71 -10.91 10.67
N ILE A 81 4.12 -10.93 11.94
CA ILE A 81 5.19 -11.75 12.47
C ILE A 81 4.60 -12.66 13.55
N ILE A 82 4.81 -13.96 13.42
CA ILE A 82 4.31 -14.96 14.38
C ILE A 82 5.43 -15.44 15.29
N LEU A 83 5.17 -15.47 16.61
CA LEU A 83 5.97 -16.15 17.61
C LEU A 83 5.24 -17.44 17.99
N SER A 84 5.86 -18.61 17.87
CA SER A 84 5.23 -19.89 18.16
C SER A 84 6.09 -20.75 19.07
N GLY A 85 5.49 -21.28 20.13
CA GLY A 85 6.10 -22.30 20.97
C GLY A 85 6.01 -23.71 20.38
N TYR A 86 5.42 -23.86 19.21
CA TYR A 86 5.14 -25.14 18.59
C TYR A 86 5.76 -25.22 17.21
N SER A 87 6.46 -26.32 16.96
CA SER A 87 6.98 -26.70 15.65
C SER A 87 5.93 -27.45 14.80
N GLU A 88 4.63 -27.25 15.10
CA GLU A 88 3.57 -27.94 14.36
C GLU A 88 3.55 -27.45 12.92
N PHE A 89 3.72 -28.38 12.01
CA PHE A 89 3.76 -28.15 10.55
C PHE A 89 2.52 -27.42 10.03
N GLU A 90 1.37 -27.67 10.64
CA GLU A 90 0.10 -27.04 10.23
C GLU A 90 0.08 -25.54 10.45
N TYR A 91 0.68 -25.03 11.54
CA TYR A 91 0.76 -23.58 11.78
C TYR A 91 1.72 -22.92 10.77
N ALA A 92 2.86 -23.53 10.49
CA ALA A 92 3.78 -23.02 9.50
C ALA A 92 3.15 -23.01 8.08
N ARG A 93 2.38 -24.04 7.72
CA ARG A 93 1.64 -24.11 6.47
C ARG A 93 0.61 -23.01 6.36
N SER A 94 -0.18 -22.76 7.41
CA SER A 94 -1.18 -21.71 7.46
C SER A 94 -0.53 -20.32 7.41
N ALA A 95 0.61 -20.12 8.06
CA ALA A 95 1.38 -18.88 7.99
C ALA A 95 1.82 -18.55 6.55
N ILE A 96 2.25 -19.55 5.77
CA ILE A 96 2.56 -19.39 4.35
C ILE A 96 1.31 -19.01 3.56
N GLN A 97 0.20 -19.69 3.79
CA GLN A 97 -1.08 -19.43 3.10
C GLN A 97 -1.56 -17.99 3.30
N TYR A 98 -1.41 -17.44 4.50
CA TYR A 98 -1.85 -16.07 4.83
C TYR A 98 -0.73 -15.03 4.72
N HIS A 99 0.35 -15.34 3.99
CA HIS A 99 1.44 -14.42 3.68
C HIS A 99 2.07 -13.78 4.92
N VAL A 100 2.20 -14.56 6.01
CA VAL A 100 2.91 -14.12 7.22
C VAL A 100 4.36 -13.76 6.84
N SER A 101 4.80 -12.58 7.25
CA SER A 101 6.09 -12.02 6.84
C SER A 101 7.27 -12.74 7.48
N GLN A 102 7.11 -13.21 8.75
CA GLN A 102 8.11 -13.95 9.49
C GLN A 102 7.45 -14.91 10.49
N TYR A 103 8.09 -16.07 10.71
CA TYR A 103 7.67 -17.08 11.67
C TYR A 103 8.84 -17.46 12.56
N LEU A 104 8.76 -17.16 13.85
CA LEU A 104 9.82 -17.41 14.83
C LEU A 104 9.39 -18.47 15.82
N LEU A 105 10.29 -19.38 16.16
CA LEU A 105 10.06 -20.40 17.18
C LEU A 105 10.45 -19.88 18.57
N LYS A 106 9.58 -20.05 19.57
CA LYS A 106 9.90 -19.83 21.00
C LYS A 106 10.75 -21.00 21.52
N PRO A 107 11.78 -20.78 22.36
CA PRO A 107 12.16 -19.46 22.89
C PRO A 107 12.91 -18.60 21.86
N ALA A 108 12.34 -17.46 21.49
CA ALA A 108 13.02 -16.49 20.64
C ALA A 108 13.79 -15.48 21.49
N SER A 109 15.05 -15.30 21.19
CA SER A 109 15.84 -14.26 21.86
C SER A 109 15.37 -12.85 21.45
N LYS A 110 15.67 -11.85 22.29
CA LYS A 110 15.43 -10.47 21.97
C LYS A 110 16.02 -10.08 20.59
N ASP A 111 17.25 -10.51 20.31
CA ASP A 111 17.96 -10.19 19.07
C ASP A 111 17.28 -10.82 17.84
N GLN A 112 16.72 -12.02 17.98
CA GLN A 112 15.96 -12.68 16.90
C GLN A 112 14.67 -11.92 16.58
N VAL A 113 13.94 -11.48 17.60
CA VAL A 113 12.71 -10.69 17.41
C VAL A 113 13.03 -9.35 16.74
N ILE A 114 14.08 -8.66 17.19
CA ILE A 114 14.54 -7.39 16.61
C ILE A 114 14.97 -7.60 15.15
N ALA A 115 15.74 -8.66 14.86
CA ALA A 115 16.19 -8.96 13.50
C ALA A 115 15.00 -9.20 12.55
N ALA A 116 14.00 -9.96 12.99
CA ALA A 116 12.80 -10.21 12.21
C ALA A 116 12.01 -8.93 11.91
N ILE A 117 11.85 -8.05 12.90
CA ILE A 117 11.17 -6.76 12.71
C ILE A 117 11.95 -5.87 11.74
N LYS A 118 13.27 -5.76 11.87
CA LYS A 118 14.11 -4.99 10.93
C LYS A 118 13.95 -5.48 9.49
N GLU A 119 14.02 -6.79 9.27
CA GLU A 119 13.84 -7.37 7.93
C GLU A 119 12.46 -7.02 7.35
N VAL A 120 11.41 -7.06 8.17
CA VAL A 120 10.06 -6.68 7.75
C VAL A 120 9.99 -5.17 7.43
N CYS A 121 10.58 -4.31 8.25
CA CYS A 121 10.66 -2.88 7.97
C CYS A 121 11.35 -2.58 6.63
N GLU A 122 12.48 -3.24 6.35
CA GLU A 122 13.20 -3.12 5.09
C GLU A 122 12.34 -3.56 3.89
N LYS A 123 11.62 -4.68 4.02
CA LYS A 123 10.70 -5.16 2.98
C LYS A 123 9.58 -4.16 2.71
N ILE A 124 8.98 -3.56 3.75
CA ILE A 124 7.92 -2.54 3.61
C ILE A 124 8.48 -1.30 2.89
N VAL A 125 9.68 -0.83 3.24
CA VAL A 125 10.32 0.32 2.57
C VAL A 125 10.59 0.01 1.10
N THR A 126 11.15 -1.16 0.82
CA THR A 126 11.51 -1.57 -0.55
C THR A 126 10.27 -1.75 -1.42
N SER A 127 9.21 -2.37 -0.90
CA SER A 127 7.96 -2.55 -1.65
C SER A 127 7.28 -1.21 -1.94
N LYS A 128 7.22 -0.28 -0.97
CA LYS A 128 6.70 1.07 -1.18
C LYS A 128 7.55 1.87 -2.20
N SER A 129 8.86 1.70 -2.18
CA SER A 129 9.77 2.33 -3.16
C SER A 129 9.53 1.78 -4.56
N ASN A 130 9.43 0.46 -4.71
CA ASN A 130 9.17 -0.20 -5.99
C ASN A 130 7.79 0.16 -6.56
N THR A 131 6.77 0.28 -5.71
CA THR A 131 5.44 0.73 -6.12
C THR A 131 5.49 2.17 -6.63
N ARG A 132 6.16 3.08 -5.92
CA ARG A 132 6.34 4.49 -6.35
C ARG A 132 7.12 4.61 -7.66
N ILE A 133 8.17 3.80 -7.85
CA ILE A 133 8.93 3.77 -9.11
C ILE A 133 8.04 3.29 -10.24
N LYS A 134 7.32 2.19 -10.06
CA LYS A 134 6.37 1.67 -11.07
C LYS A 134 5.26 2.68 -11.39
N GLU A 135 4.69 3.33 -10.38
CA GLU A 135 3.68 4.38 -10.58
C GLU A 135 4.24 5.58 -11.34
N SER A 136 5.47 6.01 -11.05
CA SER A 136 6.12 7.12 -11.75
C SER A 136 6.48 6.76 -13.19
N GLU A 137 6.97 5.54 -13.44
CA GLU A 137 7.22 5.02 -14.78
C GLU A 137 5.92 4.90 -15.59
N LEU A 138 4.87 4.38 -14.98
CA LEU A 138 3.55 4.26 -15.59
C LEU A 138 2.98 5.63 -15.95
N ALA A 139 3.11 6.62 -15.04
CA ALA A 139 2.68 8.00 -15.31
C ALA A 139 3.46 8.62 -16.47
N PHE A 140 4.77 8.42 -16.52
CA PHE A 140 5.62 8.89 -17.62
C PHE A 140 5.22 8.27 -18.97
N LEU A 141 4.98 6.95 -19.01
CA LEU A 141 4.56 6.25 -20.22
C LEU A 141 3.16 6.71 -20.69
N LYS A 142 2.25 6.97 -19.73
CA LYS A 142 0.95 7.58 -20.06
C LYS A 142 1.11 8.98 -20.63
N ASP A 143 1.95 9.82 -20.03
CA ASP A 143 2.24 11.16 -20.55
C ASP A 143 2.75 11.11 -22.00
N GLN A 144 3.68 10.19 -22.33
CA GLN A 144 4.17 9.97 -23.68
C GLN A 144 3.07 9.54 -24.66
N LEU A 145 2.20 8.61 -24.25
CA LEU A 145 1.08 8.17 -25.07
C LEU A 145 0.14 9.33 -25.39
N PHE A 146 -0.23 10.13 -24.40
CA PHE A 146 -1.12 11.28 -24.62
C PHE A 146 -0.49 12.37 -25.48
N GLN A 147 0.81 12.62 -25.37
CA GLN A 147 1.53 13.49 -26.27
C GLN A 147 1.44 12.99 -27.73
N GLN A 148 1.68 11.68 -27.95
CA GLN A 148 1.56 11.07 -29.29
C GLN A 148 0.13 11.13 -29.86
N LEU A 149 -0.89 10.98 -29.01
CA LEU A 149 -2.30 11.10 -29.41
C LEU A 149 -2.68 12.55 -29.74
N THR A 150 -2.03 13.52 -29.11
CA THR A 150 -2.25 14.95 -29.37
C THR A 150 -1.57 15.38 -30.68
N ASP A 151 -0.41 14.81 -30.99
CA ASP A 151 0.35 15.13 -32.24
C ASP A 151 -0.30 14.55 -33.50
N SER A 152 -1.04 13.47 -33.35
CA SER A 152 -1.68 12.80 -34.49
C SER A 152 -3.06 12.25 -34.11
N ASN A 153 -4.08 12.74 -34.82
CA ASN A 153 -5.48 12.30 -34.62
C ASN A 153 -5.75 10.86 -35.09
N VAL A 154 -4.72 10.12 -35.49
CA VAL A 154 -4.87 8.74 -35.97
C VAL A 154 -4.38 7.78 -34.89
N ILE A 155 -5.25 6.88 -34.45
CA ILE A 155 -4.89 5.76 -33.59
C ILE A 155 -4.49 4.60 -34.50
N ASP A 156 -3.17 4.35 -34.58
CA ASP A 156 -2.62 3.18 -35.22
C ASP A 156 -2.59 1.95 -34.30
N GLU A 157 -2.24 0.78 -34.84
CA GLU A 157 -2.21 -0.46 -34.05
C GLU A 157 -1.23 -0.40 -32.87
N GLU A 158 -0.14 0.35 -32.97
CA GLU A 158 0.85 0.50 -31.88
C GLU A 158 0.27 1.31 -30.72
N LYS A 159 -0.40 2.42 -31.04
CA LYS A 159 -1.09 3.26 -30.04
C LYS A 159 -2.24 2.51 -29.42
N GLN A 160 -3.03 1.73 -30.19
CA GLN A 160 -4.11 0.91 -29.64
C GLN A 160 -3.58 -0.11 -28.65
N LYS A 161 -2.48 -0.82 -28.95
CA LYS A 161 -1.85 -1.76 -27.99
C LYS A 161 -1.38 -1.08 -26.71
N LYS A 162 -0.88 0.16 -26.80
CA LYS A 162 -0.48 0.94 -25.62
C LYS A 162 -1.71 1.34 -24.78
N ILE A 163 -2.80 1.80 -25.42
CA ILE A 163 -4.07 2.11 -24.78
C ILE A 163 -4.59 0.90 -24.00
N ASP A 164 -4.65 -0.26 -24.65
CA ASP A 164 -5.11 -1.51 -24.07
C ASP A 164 -4.22 -1.93 -22.88
N SER A 165 -2.91 -1.75 -22.98
CA SER A 165 -1.95 -2.09 -21.89
C SER A 165 -2.12 -1.24 -20.64
N PHE A 166 -2.72 -0.05 -20.74
CA PHE A 166 -3.02 0.82 -19.61
C PHE A 166 -4.42 0.63 -19.03
N ASN A 167 -5.18 -0.37 -19.53
CA ASN A 167 -6.60 -0.57 -19.18
C ASN A 167 -7.45 0.70 -19.37
N LEU A 168 -7.14 1.48 -20.40
CA LEU A 168 -7.90 2.67 -20.74
C LEU A 168 -9.04 2.25 -21.65
N ASP A 169 -10.23 2.14 -21.11
CA ASP A 169 -11.45 1.80 -21.86
C ASP A 169 -12.20 3.08 -22.20
N PHE A 170 -11.89 3.63 -23.39
CA PHE A 170 -12.62 4.78 -23.89
C PHE A 170 -12.75 4.73 -25.42
N SER A 171 -13.94 5.03 -25.90
CA SER A 171 -14.21 5.18 -27.33
C SER A 171 -13.84 6.59 -27.84
N HIS A 172 -13.89 7.59 -26.98
CA HIS A 172 -13.60 8.98 -27.26
C HIS A 172 -12.90 9.66 -26.09
N PHE A 173 -12.03 10.62 -26.38
CA PHE A 173 -11.45 11.48 -25.36
C PHE A 173 -11.47 12.94 -25.84
N TYR A 174 -11.60 13.85 -24.90
CA TYR A 174 -11.49 15.28 -25.15
C TYR A 174 -10.23 15.81 -24.48
N VAL A 175 -9.54 16.73 -25.16
CA VAL A 175 -8.37 17.38 -24.59
C VAL A 175 -8.71 18.84 -24.32
N ALA A 176 -8.65 19.24 -23.04
CA ALA A 176 -8.70 20.64 -22.66
C ALA A 176 -7.27 21.18 -22.50
N ALA A 177 -6.98 22.30 -23.13
CA ALA A 177 -5.67 22.94 -23.05
C ALA A 177 -5.73 24.16 -22.13
N PHE A 178 -4.83 24.20 -21.13
CA PHE A 178 -4.69 25.32 -20.21
C PHE A 178 -3.30 25.97 -20.42
N GLN A 179 -3.30 27.24 -20.77
CA GLN A 179 -2.06 28.02 -20.80
C GLN A 179 -1.75 28.52 -19.39
N LEU A 180 -0.68 27.99 -18.81
CA LEU A 180 -0.25 28.40 -17.48
C LEU A 180 0.71 29.60 -17.55
N PRO A 181 0.73 30.47 -16.52
CA PRO A 181 1.76 31.47 -16.35
C PRO A 181 3.16 30.84 -16.33
N LYS A 182 4.18 31.56 -16.84
CA LYS A 182 5.55 31.04 -16.92
C LYS A 182 6.15 30.57 -15.58
N ASP A 183 5.67 31.13 -14.48
CA ASP A 183 6.15 30.88 -13.12
C ASP A 183 5.28 29.86 -12.35
N PHE A 184 4.37 29.17 -13.03
CA PHE A 184 3.47 28.23 -12.36
C PHE A 184 4.17 26.87 -12.11
N ASN A 185 4.57 26.66 -10.84
CA ASN A 185 5.27 25.42 -10.39
C ASN A 185 4.36 24.39 -9.73
N GLU A 186 3.04 24.62 -9.66
CA GLU A 186 2.11 23.80 -8.88
C GLU A 186 1.30 22.81 -9.73
N PHE A 187 1.96 22.13 -10.67
CA PHE A 187 1.33 21.13 -11.54
C PHE A 187 0.63 19.99 -10.77
N SER A 188 1.15 19.62 -9.59
CA SER A 188 0.53 18.64 -8.70
C SER A 188 -0.85 19.08 -8.21
N LYS A 189 -1.02 20.36 -7.86
CA LYS A 189 -2.32 20.91 -7.42
C LYS A 189 -3.38 20.87 -8.53
N LEU A 190 -2.97 21.10 -9.79
CA LEU A 190 -3.88 20.95 -10.92
C LEU A 190 -4.35 19.53 -11.11
N LYS A 191 -3.44 18.55 -10.96
CA LYS A 191 -3.81 17.12 -10.98
C LYS A 191 -4.84 16.79 -9.90
N ASP A 192 -4.70 17.34 -8.72
CA ASP A 192 -5.62 17.12 -7.60
C ASP A 192 -7.00 17.73 -7.86
N ILE A 193 -7.05 18.96 -8.40
CA ILE A 193 -8.31 19.64 -8.77
C ILE A 193 -9.07 18.87 -9.85
N VAL A 194 -8.35 18.32 -10.85
CA VAL A 194 -8.97 17.56 -11.94
C VAL A 194 -9.48 16.19 -11.45
N LYS A 195 -8.79 15.55 -10.54
CA LYS A 195 -9.24 14.29 -9.91
C LYS A 195 -10.52 14.42 -9.11
N ASP A 196 -10.75 15.59 -8.51
CA ASP A 196 -11.94 15.86 -7.68
C ASP A 196 -13.25 15.93 -8.49
N GLN A 197 -13.18 16.01 -9.82
CA GLN A 197 -14.34 16.12 -10.72
C GLN A 197 -15.06 14.79 -11.02
N GLN A 198 -14.67 13.67 -10.40
CA GLN A 198 -15.25 12.34 -10.63
C GLN A 198 -15.24 11.86 -12.10
N ILE A 199 -14.49 12.51 -12.96
CA ILE A 199 -14.32 12.13 -14.37
C ILE A 199 -12.94 11.52 -14.52
N GLU A 200 -12.86 10.34 -15.11
CA GLU A 200 -11.56 9.74 -15.41
C GLU A 200 -10.80 10.64 -16.36
N SER A 201 -9.66 11.14 -15.90
CA SER A 201 -8.88 12.15 -16.62
C SER A 201 -7.38 11.98 -16.38
N HIS A 202 -6.58 12.43 -17.34
CA HIS A 202 -5.14 12.42 -17.23
C HIS A 202 -4.55 13.79 -17.61
N CYS A 203 -3.81 14.41 -16.67
CA CYS A 203 -3.11 15.67 -16.90
C CYS A 203 -1.66 15.43 -17.31
N PHE A 204 -1.23 16.02 -18.40
CA PHE A 204 0.15 15.92 -18.90
C PHE A 204 0.65 17.27 -19.43
N ARG A 205 1.97 17.44 -19.53
CA ARG A 205 2.57 18.63 -20.12
C ARG A 205 2.82 18.43 -21.60
N TYR A 206 2.45 19.45 -22.39
CA TYR A 206 2.71 19.50 -23.81
C TYR A 206 3.21 20.90 -24.20
N ASN A 207 4.45 21.02 -24.60
CA ASN A 207 5.13 22.29 -24.81
C ASN A 207 5.04 23.20 -23.57
N ASN A 208 4.48 24.41 -23.71
CA ASN A 208 4.28 25.39 -22.62
C ASN A 208 2.85 25.37 -22.06
N MET A 209 2.09 24.32 -22.31
CA MET A 209 0.71 24.16 -21.87
C MET A 209 0.58 22.96 -20.96
N VAL A 210 -0.46 22.95 -20.13
CA VAL A 210 -0.97 21.74 -19.48
C VAL A 210 -2.20 21.31 -20.22
N LEU A 211 -2.19 20.06 -20.66
CA LEU A 211 -3.34 19.42 -21.28
C LEU A 211 -3.98 18.43 -20.29
N THR A 212 -5.28 18.41 -20.29
CA THR A 212 -6.05 17.39 -19.54
C THR A 212 -6.87 16.60 -20.56
N ALA A 213 -6.59 15.29 -20.65
CA ALA A 213 -7.43 14.37 -21.39
C ALA A 213 -8.56 13.89 -20.50
N TYR A 214 -9.79 14.03 -20.94
CA TYR A 214 -11.00 13.51 -20.30
C TYR A 214 -11.51 12.33 -21.10
N PHE A 215 -11.78 11.23 -20.41
CA PHE A 215 -12.28 10.00 -21.02
C PHE A 215 -13.81 9.96 -20.87
N CYS A 216 -14.51 9.60 -21.91
CA CYS A 216 -15.96 9.45 -21.85
C CYS A 216 -16.44 8.38 -22.80
N ASP A 217 -17.52 7.70 -22.39
CA ASP A 217 -18.29 6.85 -23.28
C ASP A 217 -19.14 7.68 -24.24
N GLN A 218 -19.57 7.07 -25.34
CA GLN A 218 -20.34 7.73 -26.44
C GLN A 218 -21.56 8.52 -26.01
N ASN A 219 -22.05 8.33 -24.76
CA ASN A 219 -23.26 8.95 -24.23
C ASN A 219 -23.03 10.06 -23.20
N SER A 220 -21.78 10.37 -22.87
CA SER A 220 -21.49 11.40 -21.87
C SER A 220 -21.20 12.73 -22.54
N TYR A 221 -22.21 13.60 -22.66
CA TYR A 221 -22.00 14.96 -23.14
C TYR A 221 -21.40 15.81 -22.01
N ILE A 222 -20.11 16.14 -22.13
CA ILE A 222 -19.47 17.14 -21.27
C ILE A 222 -19.82 18.50 -21.88
N GLY A 223 -20.76 19.20 -21.28
CA GLY A 223 -21.05 20.58 -21.62
C GLY A 223 -19.81 21.47 -21.43
N PRO A 224 -19.75 22.64 -22.06
CA PRO A 224 -18.62 23.56 -21.90
C PRO A 224 -18.47 23.93 -20.41
N ILE A 225 -17.24 23.73 -19.88
CA ILE A 225 -16.80 24.13 -18.54
C ILE A 225 -16.62 25.64 -18.50
#